data_1eba1b424ae9d318b48474e723c65e92
#
_entry.id   1eba1b424ae9d318b48474e723c65e92
#
_cell.length_a   1.000
_cell.length_b   1.000
_cell.length_c   1.000
_cell.angle_alpha   90.00
_cell.angle_beta   90.00
_cell.angle_gamma   90.00
#
_symmetry.space_group_name_H-M   'P 1'
#
loop_
_entity.id
_entity.type
_entity.pdbx_description
1 polymer ?
#
loop_
_entity_poly.entity_id
_entity_poly.type
_entity_poly.pdbx_seq_one_letter_code
_entity_poly.pdbx_strand_id
1 'polypeptide(L)'
;VELMVSMLVGVVLLSGVVAVYLGSKQSYGARGGMSALQENGRVAIKRLQRGVLGAGYRKNDGIEPIISNAGQVTAASNLTVSSDNANSDTLTVSFMPYGTVFTEDCLGQSGTINGRIINNYFVQNSQLMCRGSGNSVAQPIAEAVDNMQILYGIDTDVPGDGFVDQYQDASQINAAGSATWMKVVSVQVALLINSANNVKDVPPGVGNEDQFNLLGQNHAAPNDRLARRTFTTTIPLRNRMPLLQ
;
A
#
# COMPACT_ATOMS: atom_id res chain seq x y z
N VAL A 1 18.84 8.58 64.10
CA VAL A 1 18.01 9.57 63.35
C VAL A 1 18.68 9.90 62.02
N GLU A 2 20.00 10.17 61.96
CA GLU A 2 20.74 10.55 60.74
C GLU A 2 20.71 9.48 59.66
N LEU A 3 20.87 8.19 60.02
CA LEU A 3 20.79 7.07 59.07
C LEU A 3 19.39 6.95 58.44
N MET A 4 18.33 7.17 59.22
CA MET A 4 16.96 7.10 58.67
C MET A 4 16.67 8.25 57.71
N VAL A 5 17.14 9.44 58.00
CA VAL A 5 16.96 10.61 57.13
C VAL A 5 17.75 10.45 55.83
N SER A 6 18.99 9.98 55.89
CA SER A 6 19.81 9.75 54.71
C SER A 6 19.23 8.66 53.78
N MET A 7 18.66 7.59 54.37
CA MET A 7 18.00 6.53 53.62
C MET A 7 16.72 7.05 52.92
N LEU A 8 15.93 7.89 53.59
CA LEU A 8 14.73 8.47 53.04
C LEU A 8 15.04 9.42 51.89
N VAL A 9 16.04 10.28 52.05
CA VAL A 9 16.51 11.16 50.94
C VAL A 9 17.04 10.34 49.77
N GLY A 10 17.80 9.27 50.04
CA GLY A 10 18.30 8.37 49.01
C GLY A 10 17.19 7.71 48.18
N VAL A 11 16.11 7.22 48.80
CA VAL A 11 14.96 6.63 48.12
C VAL A 11 14.23 7.65 47.25
N VAL A 12 14.04 8.88 47.75
CA VAL A 12 13.40 9.96 46.98
C VAL A 12 14.23 10.31 45.73
N LEU A 13 15.55 10.44 45.86
CA LEU A 13 16.43 10.73 44.73
C LEU A 13 16.42 9.58 43.71
N LEU A 14 16.50 8.31 44.14
CA LEU A 14 16.44 7.15 43.28
C LEU A 14 15.10 7.08 42.50
N SER A 15 13.98 7.38 43.19
CA SER A 15 12.67 7.39 42.51
C SER A 15 12.61 8.45 41.41
N GLY A 16 13.18 9.63 41.63
CA GLY A 16 13.28 10.68 40.61
C GLY A 16 14.13 10.24 39.39
N VAL A 17 15.30 9.61 39.62
CA VAL A 17 16.16 9.12 38.56
C VAL A 17 15.46 8.02 37.72
N VAL A 18 14.77 7.08 38.37
CA VAL A 18 14.02 6.02 37.71
C VAL A 18 12.89 6.62 36.87
N ALA A 19 12.16 7.60 37.39
CA ALA A 19 11.08 8.25 36.63
C ALA A 19 11.60 8.94 35.35
N VAL A 20 12.72 9.67 35.44
CA VAL A 20 13.36 10.30 34.27
C VAL A 20 13.86 9.26 33.27
N TYR A 21 14.46 8.19 33.77
CA TYR A 21 14.95 7.10 32.91
C TYR A 21 13.80 6.43 32.12
N LEU A 22 12.69 6.10 32.80
CA LEU A 22 11.52 5.50 32.16
C LEU A 22 10.89 6.43 31.13
N GLY A 23 10.72 7.72 31.47
CA GLY A 23 10.20 8.73 30.54
C GLY A 23 11.09 8.92 29.30
N SER A 24 12.40 8.91 29.47
CA SER A 24 13.36 8.96 28.37
C SER A 24 13.25 7.74 27.46
N LYS A 25 13.19 6.54 28.04
CA LYS A 25 13.04 5.28 27.28
C LYS A 25 11.75 5.26 26.46
N GLN A 26 10.63 5.69 27.02
CA GLN A 26 9.36 5.80 26.31
C GLN A 26 9.45 6.78 25.13
N SER A 27 10.04 7.97 25.37
CA SER A 27 10.25 8.98 24.33
C SER A 27 11.10 8.47 23.16
N TYR A 28 12.17 7.73 23.46
CA TYR A 28 13.00 7.12 22.42
C TYR A 28 12.23 6.05 21.62
N GLY A 29 11.46 5.20 22.29
CA GLY A 29 10.63 4.20 21.64
C GLY A 29 9.58 4.82 20.70
N ALA A 30 8.89 5.87 21.18
CA ALA A 30 7.90 6.60 20.39
C ALA A 30 8.51 7.26 19.14
N ARG A 31 9.66 7.92 19.28
CA ARG A 31 10.35 8.55 18.14
C ARG A 31 10.82 7.51 17.13
N GLY A 32 11.39 6.39 17.60
CA GLY A 32 11.81 5.29 16.73
C GLY A 32 10.64 4.69 15.94
N GLY A 33 9.51 4.43 16.60
CA GLY A 33 8.31 3.93 15.95
C GLY A 33 7.73 4.90 14.90
N MET A 34 7.70 6.20 15.19
CA MET A 34 7.24 7.21 14.23
C MET A 34 8.17 7.35 13.03
N SER A 35 9.49 7.23 13.22
CA SER A 35 10.45 7.23 12.13
C SER A 35 10.30 5.99 11.25
N ALA A 36 10.15 4.81 11.85
CA ALA A 36 9.92 3.56 11.13
C ALA A 36 8.62 3.61 10.31
N LEU A 37 7.54 4.17 10.89
CA LEU A 37 6.26 4.37 10.21
C LEU A 37 6.42 5.21 8.94
N GLN A 38 7.14 6.33 9.01
CA GLN A 38 7.39 7.19 7.86
C GLN A 38 8.23 6.49 6.79
N GLU A 39 9.27 5.78 7.19
CA GLU A 39 10.14 5.06 6.25
C GLU A 39 9.41 3.90 5.58
N ASN A 40 8.66 3.08 6.33
CA ASN A 40 7.86 1.99 5.79
C ASN A 40 6.81 2.50 4.79
N GLY A 41 6.12 3.61 5.13
CA GLY A 41 5.17 4.24 4.22
C GLY A 41 5.83 4.72 2.93
N ARG A 42 6.98 5.38 3.03
CA ARG A 42 7.75 5.83 1.86
C ARG A 42 8.21 4.67 0.99
N VAL A 43 8.69 3.59 1.60
CA VAL A 43 9.13 2.38 0.88
C VAL A 43 7.96 1.71 0.18
N ALA A 44 6.83 1.51 0.87
CA ALA A 44 5.64 0.89 0.31
C ALA A 44 5.12 1.66 -0.90
N ILE A 45 4.97 2.99 -0.78
CA ILE A 45 4.55 3.86 -1.89
C ILE A 45 5.52 3.77 -3.08
N LYS A 46 6.83 3.84 -2.84
CA LYS A 46 7.83 3.76 -3.92
C LYS A 46 7.81 2.40 -4.65
N ARG A 47 7.59 1.31 -3.92
CA ARG A 47 7.48 -0.02 -4.51
C ARG A 47 6.25 -0.11 -5.43
N LEU A 48 5.09 0.36 -4.95
CA LEU A 48 3.87 0.41 -5.76
C LEU A 48 4.02 1.33 -6.97
N GLN A 49 4.55 2.56 -6.78
CA GLN A 49 4.78 3.49 -7.88
C GLN A 49 5.61 2.86 -9.01
N ARG A 50 6.70 2.19 -8.65
CA ARG A 50 7.57 1.54 -9.65
C ARG A 50 6.82 0.48 -10.44
N GLY A 51 6.01 -0.34 -9.78
CA GLY A 51 5.22 -1.38 -10.43
C GLY A 51 4.12 -0.82 -11.33
N VAL A 52 3.42 0.21 -10.86
CA VAL A 52 2.30 0.82 -11.59
C VAL A 52 2.79 1.67 -12.77
N LEU A 53 3.94 2.36 -12.66
CA LEU A 53 4.49 3.14 -13.78
C LEU A 53 4.81 2.30 -15.02
N GLY A 54 5.14 1.01 -14.85
CA GLY A 54 5.32 0.09 -15.96
C GLY A 54 4.02 -0.41 -16.56
N ALA A 55 2.87 -0.22 -15.89
CA ALA A 55 1.60 -0.76 -16.35
C ALA A 55 1.21 -0.22 -17.73
N GLY A 56 0.67 -1.10 -18.56
CA GLY A 56 0.25 -0.75 -19.92
C GLY A 56 1.38 -0.57 -20.93
N TYR A 57 2.64 -0.72 -20.53
CA TYR A 57 3.75 -0.71 -21.50
C TYR A 57 3.60 -1.88 -22.48
N ARG A 58 3.65 -1.58 -23.79
CA ARG A 58 3.35 -2.56 -24.83
C ARG A 58 3.86 -2.14 -26.23
N LYS A 59 3.91 -3.13 -27.10
CA LYS A 59 4.09 -2.96 -28.52
C LYS A 59 2.73 -3.13 -29.23
N ASN A 60 1.98 -2.04 -29.39
CA ASN A 60 0.80 -1.90 -30.31
C ASN A 60 -0.44 -2.83 -30.19
N ASP A 61 -0.72 -3.51 -29.09
CA ASP A 61 -1.69 -4.62 -29.11
C ASP A 61 -3.05 -4.39 -28.43
N GLY A 62 -3.42 -3.18 -28.01
CA GLY A 62 -4.75 -2.92 -27.43
C GLY A 62 -5.03 -3.55 -26.04
N ILE A 63 -4.01 -3.90 -25.27
CA ILE A 63 -4.14 -4.66 -24.03
C ILE A 63 -4.31 -3.74 -22.80
N GLU A 64 -5.20 -4.12 -21.88
CA GLU A 64 -5.45 -3.38 -20.65
C GLU A 64 -4.22 -3.33 -19.73
N PRO A 65 -3.84 -2.15 -19.21
CA PRO A 65 -2.71 -2.02 -18.27
C PRO A 65 -3.04 -2.58 -16.89
N ILE A 66 -4.32 -2.60 -16.54
CA ILE A 66 -4.84 -3.13 -15.28
C ILE A 66 -5.75 -4.30 -15.63
N ILE A 67 -5.58 -5.40 -14.93
CA ILE A 67 -6.37 -6.61 -15.17
C ILE A 67 -7.67 -6.51 -14.40
N SER A 68 -8.77 -6.44 -15.14
CA SER A 68 -10.14 -6.49 -14.62
C SER A 68 -10.58 -7.95 -14.34
N ASN A 69 -11.70 -8.11 -13.63
CA ASN A 69 -12.38 -9.40 -13.43
C ASN A 69 -12.86 -10.07 -14.72
N ALA A 70 -12.87 -9.36 -15.85
CA ALA A 70 -13.44 -9.82 -17.11
C ALA A 70 -12.47 -10.72 -17.91
N GLY A 71 -11.90 -11.74 -17.31
CA GLY A 71 -11.60 -12.98 -18.03
C GLY A 71 -10.36 -13.03 -18.91
N GLN A 72 -9.37 -12.15 -18.80
CA GLN A 72 -8.17 -12.22 -19.65
C GLN A 72 -6.93 -12.91 -19.05
N VAL A 73 -6.99 -13.35 -17.80
CA VAL A 73 -5.92 -14.14 -17.19
C VAL A 73 -6.47 -15.43 -16.60
N THR A 74 -6.90 -16.33 -17.48
CA THR A 74 -7.40 -17.66 -17.09
C THR A 74 -6.31 -18.71 -16.83
N ALA A 75 -5.04 -18.35 -16.90
CA ALA A 75 -3.97 -19.35 -16.91
C ALA A 75 -3.11 -19.42 -15.62
N ALA A 76 -3.25 -18.52 -14.67
CA ALA A 76 -2.53 -18.63 -13.41
C ALA A 76 -3.54 -18.74 -12.25
N SER A 77 -3.70 -19.93 -11.75
CA SER A 77 -4.64 -20.31 -10.69
C SER A 77 -4.49 -19.54 -9.36
N ASN A 78 -3.58 -18.60 -9.26
CA ASN A 78 -3.24 -17.89 -8.04
C ASN A 78 -3.10 -16.37 -8.17
N LEU A 79 -3.38 -15.78 -9.33
CA LEU A 79 -3.38 -14.32 -9.51
C LEU A 79 -4.80 -13.80 -9.33
N THR A 80 -4.99 -13.01 -8.28
CA THR A 80 -6.24 -12.28 -8.08
C THR A 80 -6.27 -11.05 -8.98
N VAL A 81 -7.42 -10.74 -9.51
CA VAL A 81 -7.68 -9.52 -10.28
C VAL A 81 -7.79 -8.30 -9.36
N SER A 82 -7.72 -7.11 -9.90
CA SER A 82 -8.02 -5.90 -9.14
C SER A 82 -9.44 -5.97 -8.60
N SER A 83 -9.59 -5.84 -7.30
CA SER A 83 -10.87 -5.94 -6.61
C SER A 83 -10.98 -4.85 -5.56
N ASP A 84 -12.18 -4.37 -5.37
CA ASP A 84 -12.58 -3.54 -4.26
C ASP A 84 -13.04 -4.45 -3.12
N ASN A 85 -12.45 -4.29 -1.95
CA ASN A 85 -12.73 -5.11 -0.79
C ASN A 85 -12.75 -4.23 0.46
N ALA A 86 -13.82 -4.30 1.25
CA ALA A 86 -13.97 -3.52 2.47
C ALA A 86 -12.79 -3.65 3.46
N ASN A 87 -12.06 -4.76 3.41
CA ASN A 87 -10.90 -4.97 4.30
C ASN A 87 -9.58 -4.50 3.69
N SER A 88 -9.36 -4.72 2.39
CA SER A 88 -8.18 -4.24 1.66
C SER A 88 -8.32 -4.61 0.19
N ASP A 89 -8.02 -3.68 -0.69
CA ASP A 89 -8.07 -3.90 -2.13
C ASP A 89 -6.89 -4.69 -2.64
N THR A 90 -7.04 -5.22 -3.85
CA THR A 90 -5.96 -5.82 -4.61
C THR A 90 -5.72 -5.04 -5.90
N LEU A 91 -4.45 -4.88 -6.26
CA LEU A 91 -4.04 -4.23 -7.50
C LEU A 91 -3.27 -5.22 -8.37
N THR A 92 -3.78 -5.48 -9.56
CA THR A 92 -3.05 -6.28 -10.55
C THR A 92 -2.73 -5.42 -11.76
N VAL A 93 -1.45 -5.32 -12.08
CA VAL A 93 -0.95 -4.58 -13.23
C VAL A 93 -0.22 -5.50 -14.19
N SER A 94 -0.25 -5.17 -15.47
CA SER A 94 0.45 -5.95 -16.49
C SER A 94 1.18 -5.06 -17.50
N PHE A 95 2.26 -5.58 -18.06
CA PHE A 95 3.04 -4.96 -19.11
C PHE A 95 3.70 -6.02 -19.99
N MET A 96 4.10 -5.66 -21.20
CA MET A 96 4.83 -6.55 -22.09
C MET A 96 6.33 -6.29 -21.99
N PRO A 97 7.16 -7.33 -21.84
CA PRO A 97 8.60 -7.16 -21.90
C PRO A 97 9.02 -6.73 -23.30
N TYR A 98 9.98 -5.81 -23.39
CA TYR A 98 10.54 -5.37 -24.67
C TYR A 98 12.06 -5.30 -24.62
N GLY A 99 12.71 -6.11 -25.41
CA GLY A 99 14.17 -6.19 -25.44
C GLY A 99 14.74 -6.59 -24.06
N THR A 100 15.58 -5.73 -23.49
CA THR A 100 16.15 -5.88 -22.14
C THR A 100 15.42 -5.02 -21.08
N VAL A 101 14.35 -4.34 -21.48
CA VAL A 101 13.60 -3.41 -20.61
C VAL A 101 12.33 -4.09 -20.11
N PHE A 102 12.03 -3.92 -18.83
CA PHE A 102 10.85 -4.54 -18.20
C PHE A 102 10.78 -6.05 -18.40
N THR A 103 11.86 -6.77 -18.10
CA THR A 103 11.92 -8.23 -18.24
C THR A 103 11.62 -8.98 -16.94
N GLU A 104 11.49 -8.26 -15.83
CA GLU A 104 11.34 -8.80 -14.49
C GLU A 104 10.04 -8.33 -13.85
N ASP A 105 9.47 -9.20 -13.03
CA ASP A 105 8.31 -8.89 -12.20
C ASP A 105 8.68 -8.08 -10.94
N CYS A 106 7.70 -7.84 -10.07
CA CYS A 106 7.88 -7.09 -8.81
C CYS A 106 8.86 -7.73 -7.83
N LEU A 107 9.23 -8.99 -8.04
CA LEU A 107 10.18 -9.74 -7.21
C LEU A 107 11.54 -9.89 -7.89
N GLY A 108 11.75 -9.25 -9.05
CA GLY A 108 12.99 -9.37 -9.83
C GLY A 108 13.14 -10.70 -10.55
N GLN A 109 12.04 -11.38 -10.81
CA GLN A 109 12.05 -12.68 -11.47
C GLN A 109 11.56 -12.57 -12.92
N SER A 110 12.25 -13.25 -13.80
CA SER A 110 11.86 -13.36 -15.21
C SER A 110 10.79 -14.43 -15.36
N GLY A 111 9.71 -14.10 -16.05
CA GLY A 111 8.62 -15.03 -16.34
C GLY A 111 7.40 -14.28 -16.85
N THR A 112 6.75 -14.85 -17.84
CA THR A 112 5.57 -14.25 -18.46
C THR A 112 4.39 -15.21 -18.45
N ILE A 113 3.19 -14.64 -18.33
CA ILE A 113 1.92 -15.33 -18.53
C ILE A 113 1.30 -14.76 -19.80
N ASN A 114 1.12 -15.60 -20.83
CA ASN A 114 0.65 -15.17 -22.14
C ASN A 114 1.46 -14.00 -22.76
N GLY A 115 2.80 -14.05 -22.59
CA GLY A 115 3.70 -13.01 -23.10
C GLY A 115 3.73 -11.72 -22.29
N ARG A 116 3.10 -11.68 -21.13
CA ARG A 116 2.99 -10.51 -20.25
C ARG A 116 3.63 -10.77 -18.90
N ILE A 117 4.25 -9.74 -18.34
CA ILE A 117 4.63 -9.72 -16.94
C ILE A 117 3.44 -9.17 -16.17
N ILE A 118 3.07 -9.87 -15.11
CA ILE A 118 1.92 -9.55 -14.27
C ILE A 118 2.40 -9.43 -12.84
N ASN A 119 2.04 -8.32 -12.19
CA ASN A 119 2.30 -8.06 -10.79
C ASN A 119 0.98 -7.89 -10.05
N ASN A 120 0.78 -8.68 -9.01
CA ASN A 120 -0.39 -8.60 -8.13
C ASN A 120 0.05 -8.14 -6.74
N TYR A 121 -0.50 -7.02 -6.29
CA TYR A 121 -0.24 -6.39 -4.99
C TYR A 121 -1.45 -6.54 -4.10
N PHE A 122 -1.25 -6.94 -2.85
CA PHE A 122 -2.29 -7.10 -1.84
C PHE A 122 -1.70 -7.02 -0.44
N VAL A 123 -2.55 -6.79 0.57
CA VAL A 123 -2.13 -6.77 1.97
C VAL A 123 -2.46 -8.09 2.62
N GLN A 124 -1.49 -8.66 3.33
CA GLN A 124 -1.66 -9.87 4.13
C GLN A 124 -0.74 -9.83 5.35
N ASN A 125 -1.27 -10.17 6.53
CA ASN A 125 -0.50 -10.21 7.79
C ASN A 125 0.25 -8.90 8.10
N SER A 126 -0.41 -7.76 7.90
CA SER A 126 0.20 -6.42 8.04
C SER A 126 1.44 -6.21 7.17
N GLN A 127 1.48 -6.83 6.01
CA GLN A 127 2.53 -6.69 5.01
C GLN A 127 1.94 -6.42 3.63
N LEU A 128 2.58 -5.54 2.87
CA LEU A 128 2.30 -5.40 1.45
C LEU A 128 3.02 -6.51 0.71
N MET A 129 2.25 -7.39 0.13
CA MET A 129 2.72 -8.55 -0.63
C MET A 129 2.77 -8.24 -2.11
N CYS A 130 3.70 -8.87 -2.82
CA CYS A 130 3.65 -8.96 -4.26
C CYS A 130 3.74 -10.41 -4.72
N ARG A 131 2.95 -10.74 -5.74
CA ARG A 131 3.03 -11.99 -6.49
C ARG A 131 3.28 -11.64 -7.96
N GLY A 132 4.43 -12.06 -8.47
CA GLY A 132 4.82 -11.85 -9.86
C GLY A 132 4.49 -13.03 -10.77
N SER A 133 4.58 -12.80 -12.07
CA SER A 133 4.38 -13.86 -13.09
C SER A 133 5.55 -14.85 -13.19
N GLY A 134 6.74 -14.50 -12.67
CA GLY A 134 7.91 -15.37 -12.65
C GLY A 134 7.83 -16.49 -11.61
N ASN A 135 7.06 -16.28 -10.52
CA ASN A 135 6.84 -17.26 -9.47
C ASN A 135 5.45 -17.07 -8.85
N SER A 136 4.75 -18.17 -8.60
CA SER A 136 3.42 -18.16 -7.99
C SER A 136 3.42 -17.85 -6.48
N VAL A 137 4.58 -17.81 -5.82
CA VAL A 137 4.70 -17.55 -4.37
C VAL A 137 4.78 -16.05 -4.12
N ALA A 138 3.81 -15.52 -3.39
CA ALA A 138 3.84 -14.13 -2.95
C ALA A 138 4.94 -13.89 -1.92
N GLN A 139 5.61 -12.73 -2.02
CA GLN A 139 6.61 -12.30 -1.06
C GLN A 139 6.32 -10.90 -0.53
N PRO A 140 6.68 -10.59 0.72
CA PRO A 140 6.51 -9.26 1.28
C PRO A 140 7.48 -8.27 0.61
N ILE A 141 6.94 -7.12 0.19
CA ILE A 141 7.72 -6.03 -0.39
C ILE A 141 7.78 -4.79 0.51
N ALA A 142 6.86 -4.67 1.46
CA ALA A 142 6.93 -3.69 2.54
C ALA A 142 6.22 -4.23 3.77
N GLU A 143 6.69 -3.83 4.95
CA GLU A 143 6.15 -4.23 6.24
C GLU A 143 5.26 -3.14 6.85
N ALA A 144 4.53 -3.52 7.89
CA ALA A 144 3.69 -2.63 8.69
C ALA A 144 2.57 -1.93 7.87
N VAL A 145 2.01 -2.62 6.88
CA VAL A 145 0.88 -2.16 6.05
C VAL A 145 -0.39 -2.88 6.49
N ASP A 146 -1.32 -2.16 7.11
CA ASP A 146 -2.57 -2.73 7.63
C ASP A 146 -3.69 -2.79 6.59
N ASN A 147 -3.75 -1.78 5.69
CA ASN A 147 -4.80 -1.71 4.68
C ASN A 147 -4.30 -0.97 3.43
N MET A 148 -4.90 -1.30 2.29
CA MET A 148 -4.70 -0.63 1.00
C MET A 148 -6.04 -0.40 0.34
N GLN A 149 -6.33 0.84 -0.06
CA GLN A 149 -7.51 1.21 -0.84
C GLN A 149 -7.11 1.89 -2.14
N ILE A 150 -7.88 1.65 -3.20
CA ILE A 150 -7.51 2.03 -4.55
C ILE A 150 -8.70 2.66 -5.26
N LEU A 151 -8.47 3.80 -5.90
CA LEU A 151 -9.37 4.39 -6.86
C LEU A 151 -8.66 4.54 -8.22
N TYR A 152 -9.43 4.38 -9.27
CA TYR A 152 -8.97 4.46 -10.65
C TYR A 152 -9.49 5.74 -11.27
N GLY A 153 -8.59 6.56 -11.78
CA GLY A 153 -8.93 7.78 -12.51
C GLY A 153 -9.24 7.46 -13.97
N ILE A 154 -10.42 7.79 -14.39
CA ILE A 154 -10.98 7.47 -15.71
C ILE A 154 -11.10 8.74 -16.54
N ASP A 155 -10.65 8.65 -17.79
CA ASP A 155 -10.87 9.62 -18.86
C ASP A 155 -12.13 9.20 -19.61
N THR A 156 -13.20 10.00 -19.51
CA THR A 156 -14.52 9.72 -20.11
C THR A 156 -14.74 10.43 -21.43
N ASP A 157 -13.87 11.37 -21.77
CA ASP A 157 -13.98 12.19 -22.97
C ASP A 157 -13.87 11.38 -24.26
N VAL A 158 -14.42 11.96 -25.34
CA VAL A 158 -14.35 11.38 -26.69
C VAL A 158 -14.02 12.49 -27.69
N PRO A 159 -12.81 12.55 -28.27
CA PRO A 159 -11.66 11.67 -27.95
C PRO A 159 -11.11 11.92 -26.56
N GLY A 160 -10.49 10.90 -25.93
CA GLY A 160 -9.86 11.05 -24.63
C GLY A 160 -8.66 11.99 -24.68
N ASP A 161 -8.54 12.87 -23.70
CA ASP A 161 -7.46 13.84 -23.58
C ASP A 161 -6.33 13.41 -22.63
N GLY A 162 -6.53 12.26 -21.93
CA GLY A 162 -5.58 11.69 -21.00
C GLY A 162 -5.63 12.28 -19.59
N PHE A 163 -6.58 13.20 -19.33
CA PHE A 163 -6.83 13.71 -18.00
C PHE A 163 -7.92 12.90 -17.29
N VAL A 164 -7.94 12.99 -15.97
CA VAL A 164 -8.90 12.27 -15.14
C VAL A 164 -10.15 13.12 -14.97
N ASP A 165 -11.31 12.62 -15.41
CA ASP A 165 -12.61 13.26 -15.17
C ASP A 165 -13.23 12.82 -13.86
N GLN A 166 -13.08 11.53 -13.51
CA GLN A 166 -13.65 10.98 -12.30
C GLN A 166 -12.81 9.83 -11.74
N TYR A 167 -12.94 9.62 -10.43
CA TYR A 167 -12.36 8.47 -9.76
C TYR A 167 -13.44 7.45 -9.42
N GLN A 168 -13.18 6.18 -9.72
CA GLN A 168 -14.08 5.06 -9.42
C GLN A 168 -13.29 3.91 -8.77
N ASP A 169 -14.00 3.13 -7.96
CA ASP A 169 -13.48 1.86 -7.45
C ASP A 169 -13.59 0.74 -8.50
N ALA A 170 -12.95 -0.39 -8.24
CA ALA A 170 -12.95 -1.52 -9.16
C ALA A 170 -14.36 -2.11 -9.38
N SER A 171 -15.23 -2.06 -8.38
CA SER A 171 -16.61 -2.58 -8.47
C SER A 171 -17.45 -1.72 -9.40
N GLN A 172 -17.33 -0.40 -9.32
CA GLN A 172 -18.00 0.55 -10.20
C GLN A 172 -17.57 0.39 -11.66
N ILE A 173 -16.24 0.22 -11.88
CA ILE A 173 -15.70 0.00 -13.23
C ILE A 173 -16.18 -1.33 -13.80
N ASN A 174 -16.20 -2.39 -13.00
CA ASN A 174 -16.69 -3.70 -13.41
C ASN A 174 -18.19 -3.65 -13.77
N ALA A 175 -19.00 -2.91 -13.00
CA ALA A 175 -20.42 -2.71 -13.29
C ALA A 175 -20.64 -1.94 -14.60
N ALA A 176 -19.76 -0.98 -14.94
CA ALA A 176 -19.79 -0.22 -16.18
C ALA A 176 -19.30 -1.01 -17.41
N GLY A 177 -18.66 -2.14 -17.19
CA GLY A 177 -18.18 -3.05 -18.23
C GLY A 177 -16.68 -2.97 -18.52
N SER A 178 -16.16 -4.00 -19.15
CA SER A 178 -14.72 -4.17 -19.40
C SER A 178 -14.07 -3.03 -20.22
N ALA A 179 -14.83 -2.40 -21.11
CA ALA A 179 -14.34 -1.27 -21.89
C ALA A 179 -13.94 -0.06 -21.04
N THR A 180 -14.50 0.08 -19.84
CA THR A 180 -14.18 1.18 -18.91
C THR A 180 -12.77 1.06 -18.37
N TRP A 181 -12.23 -0.17 -18.20
CA TRP A 181 -10.84 -0.38 -17.81
C TRP A 181 -9.84 0.18 -18.83
N MET A 182 -10.23 0.23 -20.11
CA MET A 182 -9.40 0.82 -21.17
C MET A 182 -9.29 2.35 -21.04
N LYS A 183 -10.17 2.98 -20.28
CA LYS A 183 -10.20 4.44 -20.04
C LYS A 183 -9.46 4.85 -18.77
N VAL A 184 -8.90 3.91 -18.01
CA VAL A 184 -8.13 4.22 -16.81
C VAL A 184 -6.80 4.85 -17.18
N VAL A 185 -6.55 6.08 -16.71
CA VAL A 185 -5.34 6.87 -16.99
C VAL A 185 -4.50 7.12 -15.73
N SER A 186 -5.05 6.88 -14.54
CA SER A 186 -4.30 6.98 -13.28
C SER A 186 -4.82 6.00 -12.23
N VAL A 187 -3.99 5.75 -11.23
CA VAL A 187 -4.34 4.95 -10.04
C VAL A 187 -4.02 5.78 -8.80
N GLN A 188 -5.02 6.00 -7.96
CA GLN A 188 -4.85 6.60 -6.64
C GLN A 188 -4.82 5.49 -5.60
N VAL A 189 -3.80 5.49 -4.76
CA VAL A 189 -3.58 4.46 -3.73
C VAL A 189 -3.48 5.13 -2.38
N ALA A 190 -4.22 4.62 -1.40
CA ALA A 190 -4.05 4.94 0.01
C ALA A 190 -3.61 3.70 0.79
N LEU A 191 -2.56 3.84 1.58
CA LEU A 191 -2.05 2.81 2.47
C LEU A 191 -2.21 3.24 3.92
N LEU A 192 -2.69 2.36 4.77
CA LEU A 192 -2.66 2.52 6.21
C LEU A 192 -1.40 1.82 6.75
N ILE A 193 -0.48 2.60 7.29
CA ILE A 193 0.81 2.11 7.79
C ILE A 193 0.80 2.20 9.31
N ASN A 194 1.30 1.15 9.98
CA ASN A 194 1.48 1.13 11.42
C ASN A 194 2.95 1.35 11.83
N SER A 195 3.19 1.56 13.12
CA SER A 195 4.53 1.82 13.66
C SER A 195 5.38 0.57 13.89
N ALA A 196 4.87 -0.63 13.54
CA ALA A 196 5.47 -1.94 13.84
C ALA A 196 5.74 -2.21 15.33
N ASN A 197 6.03 -1.19 16.11
CA ASN A 197 6.28 -1.27 17.56
C ASN A 197 5.28 -0.41 18.33
N ASN A 198 5.01 -0.80 19.57
CA ASN A 198 4.15 -0.03 20.48
C ASN A 198 4.72 1.37 20.74
N VAL A 199 3.97 2.40 20.38
CA VAL A 199 4.34 3.81 20.59
C VAL A 199 3.28 4.58 21.38
N LYS A 200 2.07 4.06 21.49
CA LYS A 200 0.99 4.64 22.29
C LYS A 200 1.12 4.16 23.74
N ASP A 201 1.04 5.07 24.67
CA ASP A 201 1.09 4.78 26.13
C ASP A 201 -0.31 4.47 26.69
N VAL A 202 -1.19 3.89 25.87
CA VAL A 202 -2.56 3.54 26.26
C VAL A 202 -2.63 2.03 26.51
N PRO A 203 -3.24 1.57 27.61
CA PRO A 203 -3.48 0.14 27.83
C PRO A 203 -4.30 -0.46 26.68
N PRO A 204 -4.02 -1.72 26.28
CA PRO A 204 -4.86 -2.42 25.33
C PRO A 204 -6.31 -2.48 25.85
N GLY A 205 -7.29 -2.16 25.01
CA GLY A 205 -8.70 -2.21 25.37
C GLY A 205 -9.29 -0.92 25.96
N VAL A 206 -8.51 0.15 26.11
CA VAL A 206 -9.02 1.47 26.51
C VAL A 206 -9.08 2.38 25.28
N GLY A 207 -10.25 2.49 24.73
CA GLY A 207 -10.78 3.44 23.79
C GLY A 207 -9.82 4.34 23.02
N ASN A 208 -9.40 3.91 21.86
CA ASN A 208 -9.23 4.78 20.71
C ASN A 208 -9.55 3.92 19.49
N GLU A 209 -10.80 3.87 19.11
CA GLU A 209 -11.20 3.46 17.78
C GLU A 209 -10.79 4.58 16.83
N ASP A 210 -9.49 4.70 16.57
CA ASP A 210 -8.98 5.60 15.56
C ASP A 210 -9.58 5.15 14.23
N GLN A 211 -10.46 5.96 13.67
CA GLN A 211 -10.98 5.75 12.33
C GLN A 211 -10.09 6.47 11.32
N PHE A 212 -9.65 5.73 10.32
CA PHE A 212 -8.85 6.28 9.23
C PHE A 212 -9.67 6.25 7.94
N ASN A 213 -9.78 7.41 7.29
CA ASN A 213 -10.38 7.49 5.97
C ASN A 213 -9.32 7.20 4.90
N LEU A 214 -9.54 6.14 4.11
CA LEU A 214 -8.72 5.76 2.97
C LEU A 214 -9.57 5.90 1.71
N LEU A 215 -9.42 7.00 0.99
CA LEU A 215 -10.13 7.27 -0.27
C LEU A 215 -11.65 7.14 -0.18
N GLY A 216 -12.24 7.59 0.94
CA GLY A 216 -13.67 7.51 1.17
C GLY A 216 -14.13 6.27 1.96
N GLN A 217 -13.29 5.26 2.11
CA GLN A 217 -13.55 4.10 2.95
C GLN A 217 -13.05 4.34 4.38
N ASN A 218 -13.92 4.15 5.35
CA ASN A 218 -13.55 4.27 6.76
C ASN A 218 -13.04 2.92 7.28
N HIS A 219 -11.83 2.91 7.76
CA HIS A 219 -11.19 1.76 8.36
C HIS A 219 -10.98 1.99 9.87
N ALA A 220 -11.56 1.13 10.68
CA ALA A 220 -11.32 1.13 12.11
C ALA A 220 -10.03 0.35 12.41
N ALA A 221 -9.08 1.01 13.06
CA ALA A 221 -7.86 0.32 13.49
C ALA A 221 -8.14 -0.62 14.67
N PRO A 222 -7.38 -1.73 14.77
CA PRO A 222 -7.41 -2.56 15.97
C PRO A 222 -7.08 -1.75 17.23
N ASN A 223 -7.72 -2.10 18.34
CA ASN A 223 -7.42 -1.49 19.63
C ASN A 223 -6.09 -2.02 20.18
N ASP A 224 -5.00 -1.47 19.66
CA ASP A 224 -3.64 -1.82 20.02
C ASP A 224 -2.82 -0.57 20.36
N ARG A 225 -1.55 -0.73 20.64
CA ARG A 225 -0.62 0.36 20.97
C ARG A 225 0.15 0.90 19.77
N LEU A 226 -0.24 0.55 18.56
CA LEU A 226 0.45 0.99 17.36
C LEU A 226 -0.07 2.36 16.93
N ALA A 227 0.83 3.25 16.60
CA ALA A 227 0.46 4.46 15.85
C ALA A 227 0.24 4.11 14.38
N ARG A 228 -0.71 4.79 13.75
CA ARG A 228 -1.04 4.58 12.33
C ARG A 228 -1.08 5.90 11.59
N ARG A 229 -0.79 5.84 10.32
CA ARG A 229 -0.89 6.99 9.42
C ARG A 229 -1.28 6.54 8.01
N THR A 230 -2.13 7.32 7.38
CA THR A 230 -2.49 7.14 5.98
C THR A 230 -1.45 7.81 5.07
N PHE A 231 -1.01 7.09 4.04
CA PHE A 231 -0.17 7.59 2.95
C PHE A 231 -0.95 7.47 1.65
N THR A 232 -1.17 8.57 0.97
CA THR A 232 -1.90 8.59 -0.29
C THR A 232 -1.00 9.09 -1.42
N THR A 233 -1.13 8.47 -2.58
CA THR A 233 -0.43 8.88 -3.80
C THR A 233 -1.28 8.64 -5.03
N THR A 234 -1.11 9.47 -6.05
CA THR A 234 -1.68 9.28 -7.37
C THR A 234 -0.57 8.97 -8.37
N ILE A 235 -0.75 7.91 -9.12
CA ILE A 235 0.24 7.39 -10.06
C ILE A 235 -0.36 7.43 -11.46
N PRO A 236 0.13 8.29 -12.35
CA PRO A 236 -0.36 8.35 -13.73
C PRO A 236 0.14 7.13 -14.52
N LEU A 237 -0.72 6.58 -15.36
CA LEU A 237 -0.40 5.51 -16.31
C LEU A 237 0.16 6.11 -17.60
N ARG A 238 1.45 6.47 -17.59
CA ARG A 238 2.10 7.19 -18.71
C ARG A 238 1.96 6.49 -20.06
N ASN A 239 1.87 5.17 -20.06
CA ASN A 239 1.74 4.38 -21.29
C ASN A 239 0.31 4.41 -21.87
N ARG A 240 -0.61 5.12 -21.20
CA ARG A 240 -2.01 5.30 -21.62
C ARG A 240 -2.32 6.71 -22.07
N MET A 241 -1.46 7.67 -21.75
CA MET A 241 -1.67 9.05 -22.19
C MET A 241 -1.54 9.11 -23.72
N PRO A 242 -2.50 9.79 -24.41
CA PRO A 242 -2.33 10.06 -25.84
C PRO A 242 -1.03 10.85 -26.03
N LEU A 243 -0.24 10.45 -27.01
CA LEU A 243 0.89 11.27 -27.43
C LEU A 243 0.31 12.58 -27.96
N LEU A 244 0.63 13.68 -27.30
CA LEU A 244 0.35 15.01 -27.83
C LEU A 244 1.05 15.11 -29.18
N GLN A 245 0.28 15.07 -30.26
CA GLN A 245 0.74 15.31 -31.63
C GLN A 245 0.87 16.80 -31.87
#